data_7999c13f5bac224c97326b966954ddc9
#
_entry.id   7999c13f5bac224c97326b966954ddc9
#
_cell.length_a   1.000
_cell.length_b   1.000
_cell.length_c   1.000
_cell.angle_alpha   90.00
_cell.angle_beta   90.00
_cell.angle_gamma   90.00
#
_symmetry.space_group_name_H-M   'P 1'
#
loop_
_entity.id
_entity.type
_entity.pdbx_description
1 polymer ?
#
loop_
_entity_poly.entity_id
_entity_poly.type
_entity_poly.pdbx_seq_one_letter_code
_entity_poly.pdbx_strand_id
1 'polypeptide(L)'
;MKKKLVLLSMLALSISSFAANLSLPKSYTVRYTHNFGRISGFVQIPKGGQFNTTSERRPTFDELNIKNINYPELFVGAKWDNFGVYYGMKYKSFKGSATLNEDLKTHNLQLRKGDKISSRHLYAFHNFGLSYDFKLDSKFTLTPKIEFSVFQFSYKFSSTGSTTINNDERRFNAGSVRVGGEANYKFTEDFGLRLDVMTHIPHDSIKSSLDASLTGSYNLYRSSNTEINAIAGIGYDSFKYRDTQKDMQNFMDSKTKPIYKLGVELKF
;
A
#
# COMPACT_ATOMS: atom_id res chain seq x y z
N MET A 1 -19.94 -4.64 -21.57
CA MET A 1 -19.76 -5.70 -20.54
C MET A 1 -19.36 -7.06 -21.11
N LYS A 2 -19.97 -7.60 -22.20
CA LYS A 2 -19.66 -8.95 -22.72
C LYS A 2 -18.18 -9.15 -23.14
N LYS A 3 -17.52 -8.16 -23.74
CA LYS A 3 -16.09 -8.28 -24.16
C LYS A 3 -15.11 -8.38 -22.99
N LYS A 4 -15.40 -7.75 -21.85
CA LYS A 4 -14.55 -7.84 -20.63
C LYS A 4 -14.68 -9.18 -19.93
N LEU A 5 -15.88 -9.80 -20.00
CA LEU A 5 -16.12 -11.14 -19.43
C LEU A 5 -15.37 -12.22 -20.23
N VAL A 6 -15.36 -12.10 -21.56
CA VAL A 6 -14.64 -13.03 -22.45
C VAL A 6 -13.12 -12.95 -22.23
N LEU A 7 -12.58 -11.76 -22.03
CA LEU A 7 -11.15 -11.59 -21.73
C LEU A 7 -10.76 -12.21 -20.38
N LEU A 8 -11.63 -12.04 -19.36
CA LEU A 8 -11.43 -12.63 -18.03
C LEU A 8 -11.51 -14.16 -18.06
N SER A 9 -12.45 -14.71 -18.84
CA SER A 9 -12.58 -16.16 -19.00
C SER A 9 -11.44 -16.78 -19.81
N MET A 10 -10.92 -16.09 -20.84
CA MET A 10 -9.72 -16.53 -21.55
C MET A 10 -8.48 -16.49 -20.68
N LEU A 11 -8.32 -15.46 -19.82
CA LEU A 11 -7.24 -15.38 -18.85
C LEU A 11 -7.33 -16.52 -17.81
N ALA A 12 -8.53 -16.81 -17.30
CA ALA A 12 -8.76 -17.89 -16.35
C ALA A 12 -8.50 -19.27 -16.96
N LEU A 13 -8.89 -19.50 -18.21
CA LEU A 13 -8.62 -20.74 -18.95
C LEU A 13 -7.13 -20.92 -19.28
N SER A 14 -6.42 -19.84 -19.62
CA SER A 14 -4.96 -19.90 -19.82
C SER A 14 -4.21 -20.19 -18.52
N ILE A 15 -4.67 -19.67 -17.39
CA ILE A 15 -4.09 -19.96 -16.08
C ILE A 15 -4.36 -21.41 -15.66
N SER A 16 -5.55 -21.95 -15.91
CA SER A 16 -5.88 -23.35 -15.56
C SER A 16 -5.12 -24.38 -16.42
N SER A 17 -4.91 -24.13 -17.70
CA SER A 17 -4.08 -24.99 -18.56
C SER A 17 -2.58 -24.90 -18.23
N PHE A 18 -2.13 -23.75 -17.75
CA PHE A 18 -0.76 -23.59 -17.24
C PHE A 18 -0.57 -24.30 -15.88
N ALA A 19 -1.57 -24.24 -15.00
CA ALA A 19 -1.53 -24.87 -13.68
C ALA A 19 -1.52 -26.41 -13.74
N ALA A 20 -2.15 -27.02 -14.76
CA ALA A 20 -2.21 -28.47 -14.91
C ALA A 20 -0.86 -29.13 -15.24
N ASN A 21 0.15 -28.37 -15.70
CA ASN A 21 1.49 -28.85 -16.05
C ASN A 21 2.59 -28.23 -15.18
N LEU A 22 2.26 -27.43 -14.15
CA LEU A 22 3.25 -26.85 -13.26
C LEU A 22 3.75 -27.91 -12.26
N SER A 23 5.04 -28.19 -12.27
CA SER A 23 5.72 -28.87 -11.18
C SER A 23 5.55 -28.08 -9.88
N LEU A 24 5.76 -28.71 -8.74
CA LEU A 24 5.79 -27.98 -7.46
C LEU A 24 6.82 -26.85 -7.51
N PRO A 25 6.54 -25.69 -6.86
CA PRO A 25 7.52 -24.62 -6.73
C PRO A 25 8.84 -25.14 -6.14
N LYS A 26 9.94 -24.63 -6.65
CA LYS A 26 11.29 -24.99 -6.16
C LYS A 26 11.67 -24.26 -4.90
N SER A 27 11.01 -23.14 -4.62
CA SER A 27 11.25 -22.38 -3.39
C SER A 27 10.05 -21.54 -3.00
N TYR A 28 9.92 -21.28 -1.72
CA TYR A 28 8.94 -20.39 -1.12
C TYR A 28 9.65 -19.30 -0.34
N THR A 29 9.03 -18.14 -0.27
CA THR A 29 9.52 -17.02 0.53
C THR A 29 8.37 -16.46 1.35
N VAL A 30 8.58 -16.31 2.65
CA VAL A 30 7.68 -15.57 3.54
C VAL A 30 8.47 -14.43 4.16
N ARG A 31 8.02 -13.20 3.98
CA ARG A 31 8.66 -12.02 4.57
C ARG A 31 7.65 -11.23 5.37
N TYR A 32 8.01 -10.94 6.59
CA TYR A 32 7.27 -10.03 7.45
C TYR A 32 8.15 -8.84 7.80
N THR A 33 7.61 -7.63 7.63
CA THR A 33 8.25 -6.41 8.13
C THR A 33 7.27 -5.61 8.96
N HIS A 34 7.76 -5.03 10.04
CA HIS A 34 7.07 -3.98 10.77
C HIS A 34 7.70 -2.65 10.39
N ASN A 35 6.85 -1.73 9.94
CA ASN A 35 7.27 -0.48 9.33
C ASN A 35 6.89 0.68 10.24
N PHE A 36 7.78 1.66 10.37
CA PHE A 36 7.58 2.89 11.14
C PHE A 36 7.81 4.06 10.21
N GLY A 37 6.91 5.02 10.18
CA GLY A 37 7.07 6.15 9.28
C GLY A 37 6.29 7.38 9.72
N ARG A 38 6.63 8.51 9.11
CA ARG A 38 5.91 9.75 9.28
C ARG A 38 4.97 9.95 8.10
N ILE A 39 3.66 10.06 8.40
CA ILE A 39 2.64 10.31 7.38
C ILE A 39 2.34 11.79 7.26
N SER A 40 2.08 12.24 6.03
CA SER A 40 1.63 13.59 5.69
C SER A 40 0.60 13.54 4.57
N GLY A 41 -0.18 14.61 4.41
CA GLY A 41 -1.21 14.72 3.37
C GLY A 41 -2.58 15.05 3.95
N PHE A 42 -3.62 14.58 3.29
CA PHE A 42 -5.00 14.90 3.61
C PHE A 42 -5.77 13.67 4.02
N VAL A 43 -6.69 13.88 4.97
CA VAL A 43 -7.76 12.94 5.24
C VAL A 43 -8.65 12.86 4.01
N GLN A 44 -9.08 11.66 3.66
CA GLN A 44 -10.07 11.49 2.60
C GLN A 44 -11.43 11.95 3.10
N ILE A 45 -11.94 13.04 2.51
CA ILE A 45 -13.30 13.53 2.67
C ILE A 45 -13.84 13.94 1.30
N PRO A 46 -15.16 13.85 1.08
CA PRO A 46 -15.78 14.50 -0.06
C PRO A 46 -15.46 15.98 -0.01
N LYS A 47 -15.16 16.55 -1.15
CA LYS A 47 -15.09 18.01 -1.27
C LYS A 47 -16.51 18.53 -1.22
N GLY A 48 -16.82 19.26 -0.16
CA GLY A 48 -18.10 19.94 0.03
C GLY A 48 -19.33 19.06 -0.20
N GLY A 49 -20.26 19.03 0.69
CA GLY A 49 -21.47 18.29 0.41
C GLY A 49 -22.50 19.04 -0.39
N GLN A 50 -22.26 20.29 -0.70
CA GLN A 50 -23.05 21.03 -1.68
C GLN A 50 -22.14 21.49 -2.82
N PHE A 51 -22.67 21.40 -4.03
CA PHE A 51 -22.04 21.91 -5.23
C PHE A 51 -21.46 23.31 -5.02
N ASN A 52 -20.20 23.50 -5.41
CA ASN A 52 -19.53 24.79 -5.56
C ASN A 52 -19.25 25.61 -4.30
N THR A 53 -19.21 25.04 -3.11
CA THR A 53 -18.68 25.81 -1.97
C THR A 53 -17.16 25.73 -1.94
N THR A 54 -16.50 26.78 -2.36
CA THR A 54 -15.05 26.94 -2.41
C THR A 54 -14.37 26.93 -1.03
N SER A 55 -15.15 27.03 0.04
CA SER A 55 -14.69 27.14 1.41
C SER A 55 -14.45 25.82 2.14
N GLU A 56 -14.85 24.69 1.57
CA GLU A 56 -14.68 23.40 2.20
C GLU A 56 -13.31 22.81 1.87
N ARG A 57 -12.57 22.43 2.89
CA ARG A 57 -11.26 21.81 2.77
C ARG A 57 -11.17 20.51 3.54
N ARG A 58 -10.20 19.70 3.18
CA ARG A 58 -9.90 18.46 3.89
C ARG A 58 -9.00 18.74 5.07
N PRO A 59 -9.31 18.23 6.28
CA PRO A 59 -8.34 18.23 7.36
C PRO A 59 -7.09 17.48 6.95
N THR A 60 -5.94 18.05 7.24
CA THR A 60 -4.66 17.39 7.06
C THR A 60 -4.42 16.37 8.18
N PHE A 61 -3.48 15.45 7.97
CA PHE A 61 -3.07 14.55 9.04
C PHE A 61 -2.45 15.31 10.21
N ASP A 62 -1.72 16.41 9.94
CA ASP A 62 -1.13 17.25 10.99
C ASP A 62 -2.21 17.93 11.86
N GLU A 63 -3.30 18.43 11.25
CA GLU A 63 -4.44 19.02 11.97
C GLU A 63 -5.17 18.01 12.84
N LEU A 64 -5.13 16.72 12.48
CA LEU A 64 -5.65 15.61 13.26
C LEU A 64 -4.63 15.04 14.25
N ASN A 65 -3.45 15.67 14.37
CA ASN A 65 -2.34 15.19 15.18
C ASN A 65 -1.89 13.76 14.82
N ILE A 66 -2.01 13.41 13.54
CA ILE A 66 -1.52 12.14 12.98
C ILE A 66 -0.17 12.41 12.34
N LYS A 67 0.91 12.07 13.03
CA LYS A 67 2.27 12.32 12.55
C LYS A 67 3.00 11.02 12.24
N ASN A 68 2.98 10.08 13.17
CA ASN A 68 3.69 8.82 13.07
C ASN A 68 2.70 7.68 12.89
N ILE A 69 3.04 6.75 12.02
CA ILE A 69 2.30 5.51 11.83
C ILE A 69 3.25 4.32 11.92
N ASN A 70 2.72 3.20 12.36
CA ASN A 70 3.38 1.92 12.26
C ASN A 70 2.41 0.91 11.62
N TYR A 71 2.95 -0.05 10.89
CA TYR A 71 2.12 -1.00 10.18
C TYR A 71 2.88 -2.26 9.78
N PRO A 72 2.20 -3.41 9.78
CA PRO A 72 2.75 -4.65 9.24
C PRO A 72 2.71 -4.67 7.71
N GLU A 73 3.68 -5.36 7.14
CA GLU A 73 3.72 -5.74 5.73
C GLU A 73 4.10 -7.22 5.65
N LEU A 74 3.33 -7.98 4.89
CA LEU A 74 3.53 -9.40 4.65
C LEU A 74 3.75 -9.62 3.15
N PHE A 75 4.69 -10.48 2.83
CA PHE A 75 4.94 -10.98 1.48
C PHE A 75 5.04 -12.50 1.53
N VAL A 76 4.35 -13.17 0.62
CA VAL A 76 4.43 -14.62 0.42
C VAL A 76 4.64 -14.86 -1.06
N GLY A 77 5.67 -15.60 -1.43
CA GLY A 77 6.02 -15.90 -2.80
C GLY A 77 6.38 -17.36 -3.02
N ALA A 78 6.14 -17.83 -4.23
CA ALA A 78 6.55 -19.14 -4.71
C ALA A 78 7.27 -18.98 -6.06
N LYS A 79 8.35 -19.73 -6.27
CA LYS A 79 9.19 -19.63 -7.48
C LYS A 79 9.40 -20.98 -8.15
N TRP A 80 9.33 -20.97 -9.48
CA TRP A 80 9.71 -22.02 -10.41
C TRP A 80 10.89 -21.50 -11.23
N ASP A 81 12.09 -21.91 -10.90
CA ASP A 81 13.33 -21.37 -11.49
C ASP A 81 13.39 -19.84 -11.41
N ASN A 82 13.19 -19.18 -12.55
CA ASN A 82 13.23 -17.72 -12.65
C ASN A 82 11.85 -17.08 -12.54
N PHE A 83 10.75 -17.83 -12.74
CA PHE A 83 9.39 -17.32 -12.66
C PHE A 83 8.86 -17.39 -11.23
N GLY A 84 8.18 -16.36 -10.80
CA GLY A 84 7.57 -16.29 -9.47
C GLY A 84 6.16 -15.74 -9.48
N VAL A 85 5.36 -16.24 -8.55
CA VAL A 85 4.07 -15.66 -8.16
C VAL A 85 4.15 -15.21 -6.72
N TYR A 86 3.46 -14.14 -6.38
CA TYR A 86 3.48 -13.66 -5.00
C TYR A 86 2.18 -12.96 -4.60
N TYR A 87 1.99 -12.91 -3.30
CA TYR A 87 1.00 -12.10 -2.63
C TYR A 87 1.71 -11.16 -1.64
N GLY A 88 1.34 -9.89 -1.67
CA GLY A 88 1.80 -8.88 -0.71
C GLY A 88 0.62 -8.22 0.00
N MET A 89 0.75 -7.95 1.28
CA MET A 89 -0.24 -7.22 2.05
C MET A 89 0.44 -6.11 2.85
N LYS A 90 -0.12 -4.89 2.78
CA LYS A 90 0.30 -3.75 3.60
C LYS A 90 -0.95 -3.23 4.33
N TYR A 91 -0.90 -3.19 5.65
CA TYR A 91 -2.06 -2.86 6.49
C TYR A 91 -1.75 -1.66 7.39
N LYS A 92 -2.16 -0.45 6.96
CA LYS A 92 -1.99 0.79 7.71
C LYS A 92 -3.27 1.16 8.43
N SER A 93 -3.28 1.04 9.75
CA SER A 93 -4.38 1.50 10.60
C SER A 93 -3.87 2.60 11.54
N PHE A 94 -4.47 3.76 11.47
CA PHE A 94 -4.08 4.89 12.29
C PHE A 94 -5.27 5.76 12.68
N LYS A 95 -5.12 6.50 13.76
CA LYS A 95 -6.14 7.37 14.32
C LYS A 95 -5.52 8.66 14.80
N GLY A 96 -6.33 9.72 14.82
CA GLY A 96 -5.92 10.98 15.37
C GLY A 96 -7.09 11.74 15.98
N SER A 97 -6.76 12.69 16.83
CA SER A 97 -7.72 13.61 17.42
C SER A 97 -7.03 14.93 17.69
N ALA A 98 -7.78 16.01 17.54
CA ALA A 98 -7.28 17.34 17.80
C ALA A 98 -8.42 18.26 18.23
N THR A 99 -8.06 19.39 18.84
CA THR A 99 -8.95 20.53 19.01
C THR A 99 -8.65 21.53 17.90
N LEU A 100 -9.67 21.99 17.19
CA LEU A 100 -9.50 22.91 16.08
C LEU A 100 -8.95 24.26 16.55
N ASN A 101 -7.92 24.74 15.88
CA ASN A 101 -7.33 26.06 16.12
C ASN A 101 -8.00 27.17 15.33
N GLU A 102 -8.80 26.83 14.35
CA GLU A 102 -9.55 27.71 13.46
C GLU A 102 -10.86 27.04 13.02
N ASP A 103 -11.77 27.81 12.46
CA ASP A 103 -13.00 27.29 11.89
C ASP A 103 -12.71 26.39 10.70
N LEU A 104 -13.42 25.28 10.61
CA LEU A 104 -13.28 24.30 9.54
C LEU A 104 -14.64 23.94 8.97
N LYS A 105 -14.84 24.19 7.69
CA LYS A 105 -15.99 23.67 6.97
C LYS A 105 -15.62 22.39 6.25
N THR A 106 -16.25 21.28 6.62
CA THR A 106 -15.97 19.94 6.10
C THR A 106 -17.18 19.02 6.31
N HIS A 107 -17.38 18.02 5.47
CA HIS A 107 -18.50 17.07 5.57
C HIS A 107 -19.89 17.75 5.67
N ASN A 108 -20.11 18.87 5.00
CA ASN A 108 -21.29 19.73 5.15
C ASN A 108 -21.47 20.37 6.53
N LEU A 109 -20.44 20.42 7.31
CA LEU A 109 -20.49 20.88 8.68
C LEU A 109 -19.61 22.10 8.85
N GLN A 110 -20.16 23.04 9.56
CA GLN A 110 -19.42 24.18 10.05
C GLN A 110 -18.92 23.84 11.46
N LEU A 111 -17.67 23.45 11.55
CA LEU A 111 -16.96 23.26 12.81
C LEU A 111 -16.29 24.55 13.20
N ARG A 112 -16.26 24.84 14.49
CA ARG A 112 -15.69 26.06 15.02
C ARG A 112 -14.37 25.83 15.71
N LYS A 113 -13.56 26.87 15.81
CA LYS A 113 -12.41 26.90 16.70
C LYS A 113 -12.81 26.43 18.09
N GLY A 114 -12.06 25.48 18.65
CA GLY A 114 -12.34 24.86 19.94
C GLY A 114 -13.12 23.53 19.86
N ASP A 115 -13.74 23.22 18.73
CA ASP A 115 -14.39 21.91 18.55
C ASP A 115 -13.33 20.78 18.53
N LYS A 116 -13.67 19.66 19.17
CA LYS A 116 -12.83 18.47 19.14
C LYS A 116 -13.20 17.61 17.96
N ILE A 117 -12.20 17.18 17.22
CA ILE A 117 -12.35 16.25 16.09
C ILE A 117 -11.55 14.98 16.32
N SER A 118 -12.04 13.86 15.82
CA SER A 118 -11.30 12.60 15.79
C SER A 118 -11.54 11.86 14.48
N SER A 119 -10.56 11.07 14.09
CA SER A 119 -10.65 10.23 12.89
C SER A 119 -9.94 8.91 13.07
N ARG A 120 -10.44 7.91 12.37
CA ARG A 120 -9.79 6.58 12.24
C ARG A 120 -9.71 6.23 10.77
N HIS A 121 -8.55 5.75 10.36
CA HIS A 121 -8.25 5.39 8.98
C HIS A 121 -7.76 3.94 8.90
N LEU A 122 -8.15 3.28 7.82
CA LEU A 122 -7.61 2.01 7.39
C LEU A 122 -7.25 2.11 5.91
N TYR A 123 -5.99 1.84 5.58
CA TYR A 123 -5.46 1.70 4.24
C TYR A 123 -4.88 0.29 4.13
N ALA A 124 -5.60 -0.61 3.50
CA ALA A 124 -5.11 -1.96 3.25
C ALA A 124 -4.86 -2.14 1.75
N PHE A 125 -3.67 -2.63 1.40
CA PHE A 125 -3.28 -2.97 0.05
C PHE A 125 -3.05 -4.47 -0.03
N HIS A 126 -3.69 -5.10 -1.00
CA HIS A 126 -3.54 -6.51 -1.33
C HIS A 126 -3.02 -6.60 -2.75
N ASN A 127 -1.82 -7.12 -2.91
CA ASN A 127 -1.09 -7.16 -4.17
C ASN A 127 -0.88 -8.61 -4.60
N PHE A 128 -1.34 -8.96 -5.79
CA PHE A 128 -1.15 -10.28 -6.41
C PHE A 128 -0.27 -10.08 -7.63
N GLY A 129 0.90 -10.68 -7.65
CA GLY A 129 1.90 -10.36 -8.65
C GLY A 129 2.61 -11.55 -9.26
N LEU A 130 3.21 -11.25 -10.40
CA LEU A 130 4.12 -12.10 -11.14
C LEU A 130 5.49 -11.43 -11.18
N SER A 131 6.53 -12.25 -11.20
CA SER A 131 7.92 -11.79 -11.26
C SER A 131 8.76 -12.71 -12.11
N TYR A 132 9.86 -12.19 -12.63
CA TYR A 132 10.83 -12.98 -13.37
C TYR A 132 12.25 -12.54 -13.02
N ASP A 133 13.10 -13.49 -12.63
CA ASP A 133 14.48 -13.21 -12.20
C ASP A 133 15.44 -13.26 -13.40
N PHE A 134 16.11 -12.15 -13.67
CA PHE A 134 17.26 -12.07 -14.56
C PHE A 134 18.52 -12.10 -13.69
N LYS A 135 19.20 -13.24 -13.65
CA LYS A 135 20.50 -13.39 -12.99
C LYS A 135 21.57 -12.84 -13.93
N LEU A 136 22.03 -11.62 -13.68
CA LEU A 136 23.05 -10.97 -14.52
C LEU A 136 24.44 -11.51 -14.22
N ASP A 137 24.69 -11.86 -12.96
CA ASP A 137 25.87 -12.59 -12.52
C ASP A 137 25.59 -13.38 -11.22
N SER A 138 26.61 -13.88 -10.55
CA SER A 138 26.46 -14.64 -9.29
C SER A 138 25.99 -13.79 -8.10
N LYS A 139 26.12 -12.48 -8.20
CA LYS A 139 25.81 -11.52 -7.10
C LYS A 139 24.61 -10.64 -7.41
N PHE A 140 24.31 -10.37 -8.67
CA PHE A 140 23.30 -9.41 -9.06
C PHE A 140 22.12 -10.07 -9.79
N THR A 141 20.92 -9.82 -9.26
CA THR A 141 19.66 -10.26 -9.85
C THR A 141 18.73 -9.08 -10.03
N LEU A 142 18.19 -8.91 -11.23
CA LEU A 142 17.12 -7.96 -11.53
C LEU A 142 15.81 -8.73 -11.69
N THR A 143 14.76 -8.28 -11.00
CA THR A 143 13.47 -8.97 -10.96
C THR A 143 12.36 -7.98 -11.34
N PRO A 144 12.01 -7.81 -12.62
CA PRO A 144 10.79 -7.09 -13.00
C PRO A 144 9.56 -7.75 -12.41
N LYS A 145 8.58 -6.90 -12.06
CA LYS A 145 7.32 -7.28 -11.41
C LYS A 145 6.14 -6.61 -12.08
N ILE A 146 5.04 -7.35 -12.17
CA ILE A 146 3.72 -6.82 -12.47
C ILE A 146 2.75 -7.35 -11.43
N GLU A 147 1.86 -6.49 -10.92
CA GLU A 147 0.89 -6.90 -9.90
C GLU A 147 -0.47 -6.24 -10.10
N PHE A 148 -1.50 -6.96 -9.73
CA PHE A 148 -2.83 -6.41 -9.51
C PHE A 148 -2.96 -6.05 -8.04
N SER A 149 -3.22 -4.77 -7.77
CA SER A 149 -3.35 -4.22 -6.42
C SER A 149 -4.80 -3.86 -6.13
N VAL A 150 -5.31 -4.34 -5.02
CA VAL A 150 -6.62 -3.95 -4.46
C VAL A 150 -6.36 -3.08 -3.24
N PHE A 151 -6.77 -1.84 -3.33
CA PHE A 151 -6.77 -0.91 -2.22
C PHE A 151 -8.12 -0.92 -1.52
N GLN A 152 -8.14 -1.22 -0.24
CA GLN A 152 -9.30 -1.13 0.64
C GLN A 152 -9.14 0.08 1.56
N PHE A 153 -10.14 0.93 1.54
CA PHE A 153 -10.18 2.14 2.33
C PHE A 153 -11.36 2.12 3.30
N SER A 154 -11.08 2.50 4.56
CA SER A 154 -12.11 2.80 5.53
C SER A 154 -11.70 4.05 6.32
N TYR A 155 -12.68 4.91 6.56
CA TYR A 155 -12.50 6.16 7.26
C TYR A 155 -13.72 6.44 8.14
N LYS A 156 -13.44 6.83 9.39
CA LYS A 156 -14.47 7.33 10.32
C LYS A 156 -14.06 8.69 10.83
N PHE A 157 -15.00 9.60 10.88
CA PHE A 157 -14.82 10.94 11.41
C PHE A 157 -15.91 11.25 12.42
N SER A 158 -15.54 11.92 13.51
CA SER A 158 -16.48 12.43 14.51
C SER A 158 -16.04 13.78 15.03
N SER A 159 -16.98 14.60 15.43
CA SER A 159 -16.73 15.85 16.13
C SER A 159 -17.61 15.97 17.37
N THR A 160 -17.10 16.70 18.36
CA THR A 160 -17.83 17.08 19.55
C THR A 160 -17.60 18.58 19.79
N GLY A 161 -18.65 19.33 20.15
CA GLY A 161 -18.60 20.78 20.36
C GLY A 161 -19.88 21.44 19.88
N SER A 162 -19.78 22.56 19.18
CA SER A 162 -20.92 23.31 18.63
C SER A 162 -21.75 22.54 17.62
N THR A 163 -21.15 21.58 16.95
CA THR A 163 -21.82 20.65 16.03
C THR A 163 -21.38 19.23 16.36
N THR A 164 -22.32 18.39 16.77
CA THR A 164 -22.05 16.99 17.09
C THR A 164 -22.31 16.13 15.88
N ILE A 165 -21.30 15.38 15.44
CA ILE A 165 -21.46 14.35 14.44
C ILE A 165 -21.14 13.02 15.07
N ASN A 166 -22.11 12.14 15.03
CA ASN A 166 -21.91 10.75 15.40
C ASN A 166 -21.58 9.94 14.15
N ASN A 167 -20.27 9.72 13.89
CA ASN A 167 -19.74 8.73 12.95
C ASN A 167 -20.15 8.87 11.48
N ASP A 168 -19.54 9.80 10.76
CA ASP A 168 -19.50 9.68 9.31
C ASP A 168 -18.46 8.62 8.94
N GLU A 169 -18.90 7.56 8.26
CA GLU A 169 -18.06 6.44 7.83
C GLU A 169 -18.07 6.31 6.31
N ARG A 170 -16.88 6.17 5.75
CA ARG A 170 -16.71 5.88 4.33
C ARG A 170 -15.88 4.64 4.11
N ARG A 171 -16.30 3.82 3.17
CA ARG A 171 -15.60 2.62 2.73
C ARG A 171 -15.66 2.52 1.23
N PHE A 172 -14.55 2.20 0.60
CA PHE A 172 -14.50 1.84 -0.81
C PHE A 172 -13.29 0.95 -1.12
N ASN A 173 -13.34 0.31 -2.27
CA ASN A 173 -12.24 -0.45 -2.82
C ASN A 173 -11.88 0.11 -4.18
N ALA A 174 -10.59 0.10 -4.50
CA ALA A 174 -10.08 0.48 -5.82
C ALA A 174 -9.05 -0.55 -6.29
N GLY A 175 -9.14 -0.95 -7.55
CA GLY A 175 -8.18 -1.84 -8.17
C GLY A 175 -7.23 -1.07 -9.08
N SER A 176 -5.99 -1.51 -9.19
CA SER A 176 -5.01 -1.00 -10.16
C SER A 176 -4.02 -2.07 -10.58
N VAL A 177 -3.41 -1.86 -11.74
CA VAL A 177 -2.23 -2.62 -12.15
C VAL A 177 -1.01 -1.80 -11.79
N ARG A 178 -0.02 -2.45 -11.17
CA ARG A 178 1.26 -1.84 -10.80
C ARG A 178 2.38 -2.56 -11.52
N VAL A 179 3.43 -1.81 -11.85
CA VAL A 179 4.64 -2.31 -12.49
C VAL A 179 5.86 -1.77 -11.77
N GLY A 180 6.93 -2.50 -11.85
CA GLY A 180 8.19 -2.11 -11.23
C GLY A 180 9.17 -3.25 -11.19
N GLY A 181 9.99 -3.30 -10.15
CA GLY A 181 10.97 -4.36 -10.03
C GLY A 181 11.80 -4.27 -8.78
N GLU A 182 12.60 -5.30 -8.64
CA GLU A 182 13.52 -5.50 -7.53
C GLU A 182 14.93 -5.70 -8.09
N ALA A 183 15.91 -5.02 -7.51
CA ALA A 183 17.32 -5.25 -7.78
C ALA A 183 17.97 -5.77 -6.50
N ASN A 184 18.55 -6.97 -6.57
CA ASN A 184 19.21 -7.63 -5.45
C ASN A 184 20.70 -7.73 -5.73
N TYR A 185 21.51 -7.31 -4.78
CA TYR A 185 22.96 -7.45 -4.82
C TYR A 185 23.47 -8.16 -3.57
N LYS A 186 24.19 -9.28 -3.78
CA LYS A 186 24.84 -10.04 -2.70
C LYS A 186 26.28 -9.57 -2.54
N PHE A 187 26.60 -8.94 -1.41
CA PHE A 187 27.97 -8.57 -1.08
C PHE A 187 28.76 -9.77 -0.62
N THR A 188 28.15 -10.60 0.23
CA THR A 188 28.69 -11.86 0.75
C THR A 188 27.61 -12.93 0.67
N GLU A 189 27.91 -14.16 1.07
CA GLU A 189 26.91 -15.21 1.19
C GLU A 189 25.81 -14.85 2.21
N ASP A 190 26.18 -14.10 3.26
CA ASP A 190 25.28 -13.79 4.36
C ASP A 190 24.66 -12.40 4.29
N PHE A 191 25.23 -11.48 3.51
CA PHE A 191 24.75 -10.10 3.44
C PHE A 191 24.41 -9.67 2.02
N GLY A 192 23.22 -9.10 1.85
CA GLY A 192 22.75 -8.53 0.58
C GLY A 192 21.94 -7.27 0.76
N LEU A 193 21.83 -6.52 -0.33
CA LEU A 193 20.93 -5.36 -0.46
C LEU A 193 19.87 -5.64 -1.51
N ARG A 194 18.69 -5.10 -1.27
CA ARG A 194 17.53 -5.15 -2.15
C ARG A 194 16.96 -3.75 -2.32
N LEU A 195 16.89 -3.28 -3.54
CA LEU A 195 16.10 -2.12 -3.95
C LEU A 195 14.79 -2.62 -4.56
N ASP A 196 13.66 -2.19 -4.05
CA ASP A 196 12.33 -2.50 -4.60
C ASP A 196 11.62 -1.19 -4.97
N VAL A 197 11.10 -1.10 -6.19
CA VAL A 197 10.35 0.08 -6.66
C VAL A 197 9.12 -0.39 -7.42
N MET A 198 7.95 0.06 -6.99
CA MET A 198 6.67 -0.24 -7.64
C MET A 198 5.86 1.04 -7.86
N THR A 199 5.32 1.20 -9.05
CA THR A 199 4.40 2.30 -9.41
C THR A 199 3.16 1.74 -10.07
N HIS A 200 2.06 2.48 -10.07
CA HIS A 200 0.85 2.04 -10.77
C HIS A 200 0.85 2.53 -12.22
N ILE A 201 0.15 1.79 -13.08
CA ILE A 201 -0.23 2.27 -14.40
C ILE A 201 -1.41 3.24 -14.20
N PRO A 202 -1.33 4.50 -14.65
CA PRO A 202 -2.38 5.48 -14.44
C PRO A 202 -3.76 4.97 -14.88
N HIS A 203 -4.74 5.11 -14.00
CA HIS A 203 -6.13 4.72 -14.21
C HIS A 203 -7.05 5.80 -13.63
N ASP A 204 -8.35 5.77 -13.97
CA ASP A 204 -9.31 6.82 -13.67
C ASP A 204 -9.34 7.28 -12.20
N SER A 205 -9.25 6.36 -11.26
CA SER A 205 -9.37 6.68 -9.82
C SER A 205 -8.04 6.84 -9.11
N ILE A 206 -7.05 6.00 -9.41
CA ILE A 206 -5.72 6.10 -8.80
C ILE A 206 -4.85 6.98 -9.67
N LYS A 207 -4.51 8.17 -9.17
CA LYS A 207 -3.77 9.19 -9.92
C LYS A 207 -2.26 9.02 -9.83
N SER A 208 -1.76 8.58 -8.69
CA SER A 208 -0.37 8.19 -8.52
C SER A 208 -0.20 7.24 -7.34
N SER A 209 0.70 6.30 -7.47
CA SER A 209 1.18 5.44 -6.38
C SER A 209 2.64 5.14 -6.63
N LEU A 210 3.46 5.32 -5.63
CA LEU A 210 4.87 4.97 -5.66
C LEU A 210 5.25 4.35 -4.33
N ASP A 211 5.79 3.15 -4.40
CA ASP A 211 6.48 2.49 -3.29
C ASP A 211 7.94 2.32 -3.68
N ALA A 212 8.85 2.75 -2.84
CA ALA A 212 10.28 2.52 -3.01
C ALA A 212 10.92 2.14 -1.67
N SER A 213 11.78 1.14 -1.66
CA SER A 213 12.50 0.75 -0.45
C SER A 213 13.88 0.17 -0.77
N LEU A 214 14.83 0.50 0.10
CA LEU A 214 16.16 -0.11 0.15
C LEU A 214 16.27 -0.90 1.45
N THR A 215 16.50 -2.21 1.35
CA THR A 215 16.59 -3.10 2.50
C THR A 215 17.86 -3.91 2.46
N GLY A 216 18.55 -4.00 3.61
CA GLY A 216 19.62 -4.96 3.86
C GLY A 216 19.03 -6.24 4.42
N SER A 217 19.57 -7.37 4.03
CA SER A 217 19.28 -8.68 4.59
C SER A 217 20.55 -9.33 5.11
N TYR A 218 20.47 -9.89 6.32
CA TYR A 218 21.56 -10.62 6.94
C TYR A 218 21.10 -12.03 7.32
N ASN A 219 21.84 -13.04 6.88
CA ASN A 219 21.52 -14.43 7.17
C ASN A 219 21.80 -14.76 8.63
N LEU A 220 20.75 -15.18 9.34
CA LEU A 220 20.82 -15.62 10.74
C LEU A 220 20.98 -17.14 10.85
N TYR A 221 20.42 -17.86 9.89
CA TYR A 221 20.44 -19.32 9.87
C TYR A 221 20.31 -19.82 8.45
N ARG A 222 21.12 -20.82 8.09
CA ARG A 222 21.07 -21.52 6.80
C ARG A 222 21.22 -23.02 7.02
N SER A 223 20.33 -23.78 6.40
CA SER A 223 20.41 -25.21 6.25
C SER A 223 20.26 -25.58 4.77
N SER A 224 20.24 -26.87 4.46
CA SER A 224 20.05 -27.34 3.07
C SER A 224 18.75 -26.81 2.43
N ASN A 225 17.69 -26.64 3.23
CA ASN A 225 16.34 -26.33 2.70
C ASN A 225 15.73 -25.08 3.33
N THR A 226 16.41 -24.39 4.22
CA THR A 226 15.82 -23.26 4.95
C THR A 226 16.85 -22.16 5.17
N GLU A 227 16.47 -20.92 4.86
CA GLU A 227 17.22 -19.72 5.21
C GLU A 227 16.33 -18.81 6.05
N ILE A 228 16.90 -18.26 7.12
CA ILE A 228 16.28 -17.23 7.96
C ILE A 228 17.13 -15.98 7.89
N ASN A 229 16.55 -14.88 7.40
CA ASN A 229 17.25 -13.62 7.26
C ASN A 229 16.61 -12.54 8.13
N ALA A 230 17.42 -11.76 8.84
CA ALA A 230 16.99 -10.48 9.39
C ALA A 230 16.95 -9.43 8.29
N ILE A 231 15.96 -8.53 8.37
CA ILE A 231 15.78 -7.45 7.40
C ILE A 231 15.75 -6.13 8.12
N ALA A 232 16.51 -5.16 7.62
CA ALA A 232 16.43 -3.77 8.03
C ALA A 232 16.50 -2.86 6.79
N GLY A 233 15.80 -1.73 6.81
CA GLY A 233 15.83 -0.84 5.66
C GLY A 233 15.08 0.45 5.83
N ILE A 234 15.08 1.22 4.74
CA ILE A 234 14.38 2.49 4.62
C ILE A 234 13.48 2.47 3.38
N GLY A 235 12.44 3.29 3.40
CA GLY A 235 11.52 3.37 2.28
C GLY A 235 10.76 4.68 2.22
N TYR A 236 9.97 4.77 1.17
CA TYR A 236 9.06 5.85 0.85
C TYR A 236 7.81 5.25 0.23
N ASP A 237 6.64 5.74 0.58
CA ASP A 237 5.43 5.53 -0.19
C ASP A 237 4.61 6.79 -0.38
N SER A 238 3.91 6.86 -1.50
CA SER A 238 2.93 7.89 -1.79
C SER A 238 1.74 7.28 -2.51
N PHE A 239 0.56 7.83 -2.23
CA PHE A 239 -0.67 7.38 -2.82
C PHE A 239 -1.63 8.55 -3.03
N LYS A 240 -2.11 8.73 -4.28
CA LYS A 240 -3.13 9.71 -4.65
C LYS A 240 -4.30 9.02 -5.30
N TYR A 241 -5.46 9.26 -4.74
CA TYR A 241 -6.73 8.76 -5.23
C TYR A 241 -7.69 9.91 -5.50
N ARG A 242 -8.45 9.81 -6.58
CA ARG A 242 -9.51 10.75 -6.92
C ARG A 242 -10.59 10.04 -7.70
N ASP A 243 -11.81 10.09 -7.23
CA ASP A 243 -12.97 9.68 -8.02
C ASP A 243 -14.03 10.77 -8.05
N THR A 244 -14.99 10.59 -8.93
CA THR A 244 -16.18 11.43 -9.05
C THR A 244 -17.38 10.50 -8.92
N GLN A 245 -17.84 10.26 -7.67
CA GLN A 245 -19.07 9.53 -7.43
C GLN A 245 -20.20 10.54 -7.18
N LYS A 246 -21.24 10.49 -8.03
CA LYS A 246 -22.47 11.25 -7.85
C LYS A 246 -22.23 12.72 -7.50
N ASP A 247 -21.46 13.39 -8.33
CA ASP A 247 -21.19 14.83 -8.17
C ASP A 247 -20.31 15.23 -6.97
N MET A 248 -19.85 14.25 -6.17
CA MET A 248 -18.91 14.47 -5.08
C MET A 248 -17.52 13.95 -5.45
N GLN A 249 -16.52 14.80 -5.35
CA GLN A 249 -15.13 14.42 -5.59
C GLN A 249 -14.52 13.87 -4.30
N ASN A 250 -14.26 12.56 -4.29
CA ASN A 250 -13.40 11.97 -3.27
C ASN A 250 -11.95 12.15 -3.68
N PHE A 251 -11.15 12.70 -2.79
CA PHE A 251 -9.74 12.92 -3.02
C PHE A 251 -8.93 12.54 -1.79
N MET A 252 -7.87 11.80 -2.02
CA MET A 252 -6.91 11.44 -0.99
C MET A 252 -5.51 11.66 -1.52
N ASP A 253 -4.65 12.26 -0.71
CA ASP A 253 -3.22 12.37 -0.93
C ASP A 253 -2.51 11.99 0.35
N SER A 254 -1.70 10.96 0.33
CA SER A 254 -0.91 10.51 1.47
C SER A 254 0.50 10.18 1.07
N LYS A 255 1.45 10.57 1.92
CA LYS A 255 2.87 10.24 1.79
C LYS A 255 3.38 9.76 3.12
N THR A 256 4.18 8.70 3.11
CA THR A 256 4.90 8.20 4.30
C THR A 256 6.39 8.24 4.03
N LYS A 257 7.12 9.06 4.79
CA LYS A 257 8.56 9.25 4.65
C LYS A 257 9.22 9.85 5.88
N PRO A 258 10.44 9.38 6.28
CA PRO A 258 10.98 8.10 5.88
C PRO A 258 10.15 6.95 6.43
N ILE A 259 10.27 5.78 5.83
CA ILE A 259 9.78 4.53 6.40
C ILE A 259 11.00 3.75 6.86
N TYR A 260 11.04 3.36 8.14
CA TYR A 260 12.02 2.41 8.67
C TYR A 260 11.37 1.03 8.69
N LYS A 261 12.06 0.06 8.12
CA LYS A 261 11.59 -1.33 7.99
C LYS A 261 12.46 -2.25 8.84
N LEU A 262 11.83 -3.07 9.68
CA LEU A 262 12.50 -4.13 10.43
C LEU A 262 11.70 -5.42 10.27
N GLY A 263 12.37 -6.56 10.08
CA GLY A 263 11.64 -7.79 9.87
C GLY A 263 12.49 -9.03 9.69
N VAL A 264 11.82 -10.08 9.24
CA VAL A 264 12.41 -11.38 8.96
C VAL A 264 11.94 -11.90 7.60
N GLU A 265 12.80 -12.66 6.95
CA GLU A 265 12.50 -13.38 5.72
C GLU A 265 12.88 -14.85 5.90
N LEU A 266 11.93 -15.72 5.59
CA LEU A 266 12.10 -17.16 5.56
C LEU A 266 12.10 -17.60 4.10
N LYS A 267 13.05 -18.44 3.71
CA LYS A 267 13.09 -19.12 2.41
C LYS A 267 13.21 -20.62 2.64
N PHE A 268 12.45 -21.39 1.89
CA PHE A 268 12.44 -22.85 1.96
C PHE A 268 11.95 -23.49 0.66
#